data_5a3b80baa2cd938ab4d0293eb01d4e64
#
_entry.id   5a3b80baa2cd938ab4d0293eb01d4e64
#
_cell.length_a   1.000
_cell.length_b   1.000
_cell.length_c   1.000
_cell.angle_alpha   90.00
_cell.angle_beta   90.00
_cell.angle_gamma   90.00
#
_symmetry.space_group_name_H-M   'P 1'
#
loop_
_entity.id
_entity.type
_entity.pdbx_description
1 polymer ?
#
loop_
_entity_poly.entity_id
_entity_poly.type
_entity_poly.pdbx_seq_one_letter_code
_entity_poly.pdbx_strand_id
1 'polypeptide(L)'
;MFGAEGYEVVAINDLTSPKMLAHLLKYDSSQGKYEKADTVSASDDSITVDGKEIKIYAFPDANNCPWGELGVDVVLECSGFYTSKEKAQAHINAGARKVVISAPAGNDLPTIVYNTNHETLKADDTIISAASCTTNCLAPMADALNKIGRAHV
;
A
#
# COMPACT_ATOMS: atom_id res chain seq x y z
N MET A 1 -3.85 -2.03 10.38
CA MET A 1 -4.70 -1.91 9.19
C MET A 1 -6.17 -2.13 9.56
N PHE A 2 -6.53 -3.29 10.04
CA PHE A 2 -7.89 -3.57 10.51
C PHE A 2 -8.14 -2.85 11.84
N GLY A 3 -9.21 -2.05 11.90
CA GLY A 3 -9.54 -1.20 13.05
C GLY A 3 -9.10 0.27 12.93
N ALA A 4 -8.40 0.66 11.88
CA ALA A 4 -8.20 2.07 11.57
C ALA A 4 -9.48 2.66 10.93
N GLU A 5 -9.78 3.89 11.26
CA GLU A 5 -10.92 4.62 10.71
C GLU A 5 -10.55 5.35 9.42
N GLY A 6 -11.54 5.59 8.56
CA GLY A 6 -11.39 6.40 7.34
C GLY A 6 -11.07 5.62 6.08
N TYR A 7 -10.88 4.29 6.13
CA TYR A 7 -10.73 3.45 4.94
C TYR A 7 -11.26 2.03 5.15
N GLU A 8 -11.53 1.35 4.06
CA GLU A 8 -11.96 -0.03 4.01
C GLU A 8 -11.12 -0.81 3.00
N VAL A 9 -10.64 -2.00 3.39
CA VAL A 9 -10.02 -2.94 2.45
C VAL A 9 -11.13 -3.73 1.78
N VAL A 10 -11.35 -3.52 0.48
CA VAL A 10 -12.45 -4.13 -0.27
C VAL A 10 -12.01 -5.37 -1.05
N ALA A 11 -10.75 -5.42 -1.49
CA ALA A 11 -10.20 -6.54 -2.25
C ALA A 11 -8.68 -6.61 -2.13
N ILE A 12 -8.13 -7.78 -2.45
CA ILE A 12 -6.70 -8.02 -2.60
C ILE A 12 -6.49 -8.70 -3.95
N ASN A 13 -5.45 -8.29 -4.69
CA ASN A 13 -4.95 -9.04 -5.83
C ASN A 13 -3.58 -9.60 -5.50
N ASP A 14 -3.44 -10.91 -5.42
CA ASP A 14 -2.18 -11.59 -5.14
C ASP A 14 -2.17 -12.97 -5.84
N LEU A 15 -1.02 -13.39 -6.34
CA LEU A 15 -0.86 -14.69 -7.01
C LEU A 15 -0.73 -15.85 -6.01
N THR A 16 -0.60 -15.53 -4.74
CA THR A 16 -0.51 -16.51 -3.64
C THR A 16 -1.92 -16.97 -3.22
N SER A 17 -2.02 -18.21 -2.75
CA SER A 17 -3.32 -18.74 -2.32
C SER A 17 -3.88 -18.01 -1.10
N PRO A 18 -5.22 -17.89 -0.97
CA PRO A 18 -5.85 -17.25 0.19
C PRO A 18 -5.42 -17.86 1.54
N LYS A 19 -5.22 -19.19 1.57
CA LYS A 19 -4.74 -19.89 2.76
C LYS A 19 -3.34 -19.42 3.18
N MET A 20 -2.45 -19.22 2.22
CA MET A 20 -1.09 -18.72 2.50
C MET A 20 -1.16 -17.26 2.94
N LEU A 21 -1.95 -16.42 2.28
CA LEU A 21 -2.13 -15.02 2.66
C LEU A 21 -2.69 -14.88 4.08
N ALA A 22 -3.66 -15.71 4.46
CA ALA A 22 -4.17 -15.76 5.83
C ALA A 22 -3.08 -16.17 6.83
N HIS A 23 -2.21 -17.12 6.47
CA HIS A 23 -1.08 -17.52 7.31
C HIS A 23 -0.09 -16.36 7.48
N LEU A 24 0.30 -15.71 6.40
CA LEU A 24 1.23 -14.57 6.43
C LEU A 24 0.66 -13.38 7.21
N LEU A 25 -0.66 -13.17 7.15
CA LEU A 25 -1.32 -12.14 7.95
C LEU A 25 -1.29 -12.47 9.46
N LYS A 26 -1.44 -13.76 9.81
CA LYS A 26 -1.40 -14.19 11.22
C LYS A 26 -0.02 -14.06 11.85
N TYR A 27 1.02 -14.33 11.07
CA TYR A 27 2.38 -14.49 11.60
C TYR A 27 3.37 -13.70 10.74
N ASP A 28 4.04 -12.75 11.37
CA ASP A 28 5.14 -11.98 10.78
C ASP A 28 6.41 -12.15 11.61
N SER A 29 7.54 -12.38 10.95
CA SER A 29 8.81 -12.64 11.66
C SER A 29 9.37 -11.39 12.35
N SER A 30 8.99 -10.20 11.90
CA SER A 30 9.44 -8.92 12.46
C SER A 30 8.43 -8.31 13.43
N GLN A 31 7.13 -8.35 13.07
CA GLN A 31 6.04 -7.77 13.86
C GLN A 31 5.44 -8.76 14.87
N GLY A 32 5.74 -10.06 14.73
CA GLY A 32 5.19 -11.11 15.57
C GLY A 32 3.79 -11.58 15.15
N LYS A 33 3.06 -12.19 16.08
CA LYS A 33 1.71 -12.67 15.84
C LYS A 33 0.73 -11.49 15.81
N TYR A 34 -0.13 -11.44 14.80
CA TYR A 34 -1.22 -10.47 14.71
C TYR A 34 -2.20 -10.62 15.90
N GLU A 35 -2.54 -9.54 16.57
CA GLU A 35 -3.38 -9.58 17.79
C GLU A 35 -4.72 -10.29 17.58
N LYS A 36 -5.34 -10.11 16.39
CA LYS A 36 -6.60 -10.75 16.02
C LYS A 36 -6.42 -11.99 15.14
N ALA A 37 -5.28 -12.68 15.23
CA ALA A 37 -4.96 -13.85 14.40
C ALA A 37 -6.04 -14.95 14.46
N ASP A 38 -6.71 -15.07 15.59
CA ASP A 38 -7.74 -16.07 15.80
C ASP A 38 -9.06 -15.76 15.03
N THR A 39 -9.24 -14.52 14.59
CA THR A 39 -10.35 -14.09 13.72
C THR A 39 -10.08 -14.29 12.24
N VAL A 40 -8.81 -14.59 11.87
CA VAL A 40 -8.40 -14.73 10.48
C VAL A 40 -8.68 -16.13 9.99
N SER A 41 -9.46 -16.26 8.92
CA SER A 41 -9.71 -17.50 8.21
C SER A 41 -9.61 -17.31 6.70
N ALA A 42 -9.53 -18.38 5.93
CA ALA A 42 -9.49 -18.36 4.47
C ALA A 42 -10.53 -19.30 3.90
N SER A 43 -11.11 -18.90 2.78
CA SER A 43 -11.88 -19.73 1.87
C SER A 43 -11.07 -20.00 0.58
N ASP A 44 -11.73 -20.49 -0.47
CA ASP A 44 -11.07 -20.77 -1.75
C ASP A 44 -10.65 -19.47 -2.48
N ASP A 45 -11.34 -18.36 -2.24
CA ASP A 45 -11.17 -17.10 -2.96
C ASP A 45 -11.29 -15.84 -2.08
N SER A 46 -11.24 -16.01 -0.77
CA SER A 46 -11.29 -14.89 0.18
C SER A 46 -10.52 -15.15 1.46
N ILE A 47 -10.25 -14.09 2.21
CA ILE A 47 -9.88 -14.15 3.62
C ILE A 47 -10.93 -13.42 4.45
N THR A 48 -11.18 -13.91 5.63
CA THR A 48 -12.03 -13.23 6.62
C THR A 48 -11.14 -12.72 7.76
N VAL A 49 -11.30 -11.47 8.14
CA VAL A 49 -10.57 -10.84 9.24
C VAL A 49 -11.57 -10.07 10.09
N ASP A 50 -11.67 -10.40 11.36
CA ASP A 50 -12.58 -9.75 12.32
C ASP A 50 -14.05 -9.75 11.82
N GLY A 51 -14.46 -10.87 11.23
CA GLY A 51 -15.81 -11.06 10.69
C GLY A 51 -16.06 -10.43 9.31
N LYS A 52 -15.06 -9.70 8.75
CA LYS A 52 -15.16 -9.05 7.46
C LYS A 52 -14.48 -9.90 6.39
N GLU A 53 -15.23 -10.25 5.36
CA GLU A 53 -14.72 -11.00 4.22
C GLU A 53 -14.08 -10.06 3.20
N ILE A 54 -12.89 -10.42 2.71
CA ILE A 54 -12.13 -9.69 1.70
C ILE A 54 -11.86 -10.64 0.54
N LYS A 55 -12.38 -10.31 -0.63
CA LYS A 55 -12.20 -11.09 -1.85
C LYS A 55 -10.74 -11.04 -2.31
N ILE A 56 -10.21 -12.18 -2.75
CA ILE A 56 -8.88 -12.30 -3.33
C ILE A 56 -9.00 -12.61 -4.81
N TYR A 57 -8.33 -11.81 -5.60
CA TYR A 57 -8.13 -12.00 -7.03
C TYR A 57 -6.70 -12.45 -7.29
N ALA A 58 -6.46 -13.12 -8.41
CA ALA A 58 -5.14 -13.64 -8.79
C ALA A 58 -4.82 -13.29 -10.27
N PHE A 59 -4.97 -12.02 -10.63
CA PHE A 59 -4.65 -11.53 -11.96
C PHE A 59 -3.16 -11.18 -12.04
N PRO A 60 -2.38 -11.81 -12.94
CA PRO A 60 -0.98 -11.46 -13.16
C PRO A 60 -0.81 -10.06 -13.75
N ASP A 61 -1.78 -9.62 -14.57
CA ASP A 61 -1.80 -8.29 -15.16
C ASP A 61 -2.82 -7.41 -14.43
N ALA A 62 -2.33 -6.32 -13.85
CA ALA A 62 -3.13 -5.37 -13.09
C ALA A 62 -4.23 -4.69 -13.92
N ASN A 63 -4.09 -4.60 -15.24
CA ASN A 63 -5.14 -4.09 -16.12
C ASN A 63 -6.44 -4.92 -16.05
N ASN A 64 -6.36 -6.18 -15.64
CA ASN A 64 -7.51 -7.09 -15.54
C ASN A 64 -8.17 -7.07 -14.15
N CYS A 65 -7.62 -6.31 -13.21
CA CYS A 65 -8.22 -6.20 -11.88
C CYS A 65 -9.54 -5.44 -11.94
N PRO A 66 -10.57 -5.84 -11.16
CA PRO A 66 -11.90 -5.24 -11.23
C PRO A 66 -12.04 -3.96 -10.38
N TRP A 67 -11.00 -3.10 -10.35
CA TRP A 67 -10.98 -1.93 -9.46
C TRP A 67 -12.11 -0.96 -9.73
N GLY A 68 -12.47 -0.74 -11.01
CA GLY A 68 -13.59 0.12 -11.38
C GLY A 68 -14.93 -0.45 -10.96
N GLU A 69 -15.16 -1.76 -11.13
CA GLU A 69 -16.41 -2.44 -10.72
C GLU A 69 -16.60 -2.41 -9.20
N LEU A 70 -15.49 -2.52 -8.45
CA LEU A 70 -15.49 -2.50 -6.99
C LEU A 70 -15.50 -1.07 -6.42
N GLY A 71 -15.40 -0.04 -7.26
CA GLY A 71 -15.35 1.35 -6.82
C GLY A 71 -14.11 1.70 -5.99
N VAL A 72 -12.96 1.09 -6.31
CA VAL A 72 -11.72 1.28 -5.55
C VAL A 72 -11.20 2.70 -5.72
N ASP A 73 -11.10 3.43 -4.62
CA ASP A 73 -10.52 4.77 -4.61
C ASP A 73 -8.99 4.74 -4.68
N VAL A 74 -8.36 3.86 -3.91
CA VAL A 74 -6.90 3.80 -3.79
C VAL A 74 -6.40 2.36 -3.87
N VAL A 75 -5.43 2.11 -4.74
CA VAL A 75 -4.65 0.87 -4.75
C VAL A 75 -3.35 1.08 -4.01
N LEU A 76 -3.07 0.25 -3.02
CA LEU A 76 -1.74 0.12 -2.42
C LEU A 76 -0.96 -0.92 -3.22
N GLU A 77 -0.02 -0.47 -4.03
CA GLU A 77 0.83 -1.34 -4.85
C GLU A 77 2.01 -1.84 -4.01
N CYS A 78 1.93 -3.09 -3.56
CA CYS A 78 2.91 -3.72 -2.66
C CYS A 78 3.62 -4.92 -3.30
N SER A 79 3.39 -5.19 -4.60
CA SER A 79 3.96 -6.37 -5.27
C SER A 79 5.46 -6.24 -5.57
N GLY A 80 5.98 -5.00 -5.66
CA GLY A 80 7.34 -4.71 -6.12
C GLY A 80 7.51 -4.80 -7.66
N PHE A 81 6.45 -5.11 -8.41
CA PHE A 81 6.49 -5.24 -9.87
C PHE A 81 6.14 -3.92 -10.59
N TYR A 82 5.10 -3.21 -10.12
CA TYR A 82 4.61 -1.96 -10.71
C TYR A 82 5.26 -0.73 -10.07
N THR A 83 6.61 -0.70 -10.04
CA THR A 83 7.41 0.30 -9.34
C THR A 83 7.83 1.49 -10.21
N SER A 84 7.03 1.85 -11.21
CA SER A 84 7.19 3.08 -11.99
C SER A 84 5.83 3.66 -12.35
N LYS A 85 5.78 4.94 -12.69
CA LYS A 85 4.55 5.61 -13.12
C LYS A 85 3.89 4.89 -14.29
N GLU A 86 4.69 4.53 -15.30
CA GLU A 86 4.24 3.83 -16.50
C GLU A 86 3.58 2.47 -16.15
N LYS A 87 4.26 1.66 -15.33
CA LYS A 87 3.72 0.34 -14.93
C LYS A 87 2.48 0.50 -14.04
N ALA A 88 2.52 1.38 -13.05
CA ALA A 88 1.42 1.58 -12.12
C ALA A 88 0.16 2.15 -12.80
N GLN A 89 0.30 2.72 -14.01
CA GLN A 89 -0.84 3.16 -14.84
C GLN A 89 -1.82 2.02 -15.11
N ALA A 90 -1.37 0.75 -15.08
CA ALA A 90 -2.24 -0.42 -15.24
C ALA A 90 -3.39 -0.44 -14.23
N HIS A 91 -3.13 -0.05 -12.98
CA HIS A 91 -4.18 0.03 -11.95
C HIS A 91 -5.18 1.15 -12.21
N ILE A 92 -4.71 2.29 -12.74
CA ILE A 92 -5.59 3.40 -13.15
C ILE A 92 -6.46 2.95 -14.35
N ASN A 93 -5.87 2.26 -15.33
CA ASN A 93 -6.60 1.72 -16.48
C ASN A 93 -7.67 0.71 -16.03
N ALA A 94 -7.40 -0.05 -14.98
CA ALA A 94 -8.33 -0.99 -14.35
C ALA A 94 -9.45 -0.30 -13.53
N GLY A 95 -9.41 1.04 -13.42
CA GLY A 95 -10.48 1.84 -12.81
C GLY A 95 -10.20 2.35 -11.40
N ALA A 96 -9.01 2.16 -10.85
CA ALA A 96 -8.62 2.80 -9.59
C ALA A 96 -8.46 4.31 -9.78
N ARG A 97 -8.82 5.11 -8.78
CA ARG A 97 -8.67 6.58 -8.84
C ARG A 97 -7.25 7.03 -8.52
N LYS A 98 -6.58 6.33 -7.60
CA LYS A 98 -5.22 6.64 -7.18
C LYS A 98 -4.41 5.36 -6.92
N VAL A 99 -3.09 5.47 -7.07
CA VAL A 99 -2.14 4.39 -6.74
C VAL A 99 -1.05 4.92 -5.83
N VAL A 100 -0.80 4.21 -4.74
CA VAL A 100 0.31 4.45 -3.83
C VAL A 100 1.28 3.29 -3.96
N ILE A 101 2.46 3.53 -4.52
CA ILE A 101 3.51 2.52 -4.68
C ILE A 101 4.31 2.46 -3.39
N SER A 102 4.38 1.28 -2.75
CA SER A 102 5.12 1.04 -1.50
C SER A 102 6.63 0.86 -1.68
N ALA A 103 7.20 1.45 -2.72
CA ALA A 103 8.60 1.35 -3.09
C ALA A 103 9.08 2.62 -3.80
N PRO A 104 10.39 2.85 -3.94
CA PRO A 104 10.93 3.88 -4.82
C PRO A 104 10.45 3.66 -6.26
N ALA A 105 10.00 4.71 -6.94
CA ALA A 105 9.32 4.58 -8.22
C ALA A 105 9.81 5.58 -9.30
N GLY A 106 11.06 6.00 -9.22
CA GLY A 106 11.65 6.97 -10.16
C GLY A 106 11.45 8.44 -9.75
N ASN A 107 11.77 9.35 -10.67
CA ASN A 107 11.75 10.80 -10.42
C ASN A 107 10.61 11.51 -11.17
N ASP A 108 9.78 10.77 -11.87
CA ASP A 108 8.70 11.28 -12.73
C ASP A 108 7.34 11.31 -12.02
N LEU A 109 7.33 11.02 -10.73
CA LEU A 109 6.15 11.04 -9.86
C LEU A 109 6.52 11.54 -8.45
N PRO A 110 5.56 12.08 -7.68
CA PRO A 110 5.82 12.54 -6.33
C PRO A 110 6.24 11.38 -5.41
N THR A 111 7.34 11.60 -4.67
CA THR A 111 7.74 10.69 -3.58
C THR A 111 7.39 11.34 -2.25
N ILE A 112 6.54 10.69 -1.48
CA ILE A 112 5.95 11.24 -0.25
C ILE A 112 6.43 10.44 0.96
N VAL A 113 6.91 11.16 1.97
CA VAL A 113 7.17 10.65 3.32
C VAL A 113 6.25 11.40 4.30
N TYR A 114 5.41 10.64 5.00
CA TYR A 114 4.45 11.22 5.95
C TYR A 114 5.18 12.03 7.04
N ASN A 115 4.59 13.14 7.45
CA ASN A 115 5.17 14.12 8.38
C ASN A 115 6.49 14.78 7.95
N THR A 116 6.94 14.57 6.71
CA THR A 116 8.13 15.25 6.16
C THR A 116 7.73 16.16 5.01
N ASN A 117 7.10 15.62 3.98
CA ASN A 117 6.69 16.38 2.80
C ASN A 117 5.26 16.06 2.32
N HIS A 118 4.42 15.42 3.14
CA HIS A 118 3.07 15.00 2.75
C HIS A 118 2.16 16.19 2.38
N GLU A 119 2.45 17.39 2.89
CA GLU A 119 1.73 18.61 2.53
C GLU A 119 1.98 19.07 1.08
N THR A 120 3.01 18.52 0.42
CA THR A 120 3.28 18.80 -1.01
C THR A 120 2.38 18.01 -1.96
N LEU A 121 1.61 17.02 -1.43
CA LEU A 121 0.71 16.20 -2.20
C LEU A 121 -0.44 17.03 -2.75
N LYS A 122 -0.72 16.87 -4.04
CA LYS A 122 -1.78 17.60 -4.73
C LYS A 122 -2.97 16.70 -5.02
N ALA A 123 -4.14 17.30 -5.18
CA ALA A 123 -5.37 16.55 -5.49
C ALA A 123 -5.30 15.81 -6.83
N ASP A 124 -4.54 16.33 -7.80
CA ASP A 124 -4.33 15.78 -9.14
C ASP A 124 -3.20 14.73 -9.22
N ASP A 125 -2.46 14.51 -8.14
CA ASP A 125 -1.50 13.41 -8.06
C ASP A 125 -2.24 12.07 -8.01
N THR A 126 -2.23 11.33 -9.12
CA THR A 126 -2.94 10.05 -9.23
C THR A 126 -2.06 8.85 -8.90
N ILE A 127 -0.75 8.96 -9.13
CA ILE A 127 0.23 7.90 -8.83
C ILE A 127 1.36 8.55 -8.02
N ILE A 128 1.61 8.02 -6.84
CA ILE A 128 2.65 8.49 -5.94
C ILE A 128 3.49 7.33 -5.41
N SER A 129 4.72 7.62 -4.99
CA SER A 129 5.57 6.71 -4.25
C SER A 129 5.53 7.05 -2.76
N ALA A 130 5.36 6.05 -1.91
CA ALA A 130 5.53 6.15 -0.47
C ALA A 130 7.00 5.98 -0.04
N ALA A 131 7.94 6.12 -0.99
CA ALA A 131 9.38 5.98 -0.78
C ALA A 131 9.83 4.56 -0.35
N SER A 132 11.08 4.42 0.04
CA SER A 132 11.63 3.17 0.58
C SER A 132 11.53 3.11 2.10
N CYS A 133 11.73 1.91 2.66
CA CYS A 133 11.88 1.71 4.11
C CYS A 133 13.01 2.57 4.70
N THR A 134 14.15 2.66 4.00
CA THR A 134 15.30 3.46 4.43
C THR A 134 15.02 4.97 4.32
N THR A 135 14.30 5.41 3.29
CA THR A 135 13.91 6.82 3.16
C THR A 135 12.91 7.21 4.25
N ASN A 136 11.93 6.36 4.56
CA ASN A 136 10.98 6.60 5.64
C ASN A 136 11.64 6.62 7.02
N CYS A 137 12.77 5.93 7.19
CA CYS A 137 13.60 6.02 8.40
C CYS A 137 14.40 7.33 8.44
N LEU A 138 15.13 7.65 7.36
CA LEU A 138 16.08 8.75 7.35
C LEU A 138 15.43 10.14 7.23
N ALA A 139 14.42 10.28 6.38
CA ALA A 139 13.88 11.60 6.05
C ALA A 139 13.29 12.34 7.25
N PRO A 140 12.51 11.72 8.17
CA PRO A 140 12.03 12.38 9.38
C PRO A 140 13.16 12.84 10.32
N MET A 141 14.24 12.04 10.43
CA MET A 141 15.40 12.42 11.26
C MET A 141 16.14 13.61 10.66
N ALA A 142 16.38 13.58 9.34
CA ALA A 142 17.03 14.67 8.63
C ALA A 142 16.20 15.96 8.68
N ASP A 143 14.88 15.85 8.54
CA ASP A 143 13.95 16.98 8.62
C ASP A 143 13.94 17.59 10.02
N ALA A 144 13.91 16.79 11.07
CA ALA A 144 14.00 17.26 12.45
C ALA A 144 15.32 18.02 12.70
N LEU A 145 16.45 17.47 12.26
CA LEU A 145 17.75 18.13 12.39
C LEU A 145 17.79 19.46 11.59
N ASN A 146 17.22 19.47 10.40
CA ASN A 146 17.15 20.67 9.57
C ASN A 146 16.28 21.78 10.22
N LYS A 147 15.17 21.40 10.87
CA LYS A 147 14.27 22.33 11.58
C LYS A 147 14.89 22.92 12.86
N ILE A 148 15.76 22.18 13.54
CA ILE A 148 16.53 22.70 14.69
C ILE A 148 17.46 23.82 14.27
N GLY A 149 17.89 23.83 13.02
CA GLY A 149 18.75 24.83 12.43
C GLY A 149 20.20 24.34 12.29
N ARG A 150 20.91 25.01 11.40
CA ARG A 150 22.36 24.82 11.26
C ARG A 150 23.07 25.78 12.20
N ALA A 151 24.00 25.26 13.01
CA ALA A 151 24.95 26.10 13.66
C ALA A 151 25.80 26.79 12.57
N HIS A 152 25.71 28.09 12.47
CA HIS A 152 26.66 28.85 11.67
C HIS A 152 27.94 28.97 12.51
N VAL A 153 28.95 28.25 12.11
CA VAL A 153 30.33 28.42 12.60
C VAL A 153 31.00 29.47 11.75
#